data_8a819289fa87f95b7ab17d25230914d6
#
_entry.id   8a819289fa87f95b7ab17d25230914d6
#
_cell.length_a   1.000
_cell.length_b   1.000
_cell.length_c   1.000
_cell.angle_alpha   90.00
_cell.angle_beta   90.00
_cell.angle_gamma   90.00
#
_symmetry.space_group_name_H-M   'P 1'
#
loop_
_entity.id
_entity.type
_entity.pdbx_description
1 polymer ?
#
loop_
_entity_poly.entity_id
_entity_poly.type
_entity_poly.pdbx_seq_one_letter_code
_entity_poly.pdbx_strand_id
1 'polypeptide(L)'
;SDVCSSDLLMEKYLAGESLSEDEIKRAIRKGTLAFDFVPILCGSAFKNKGVQPMLDAVVDYLPSPLDIPPAQGIKPNSEDVIERKASENEPFAALAFKIVADPFGKLTYFRVYSGQINKGDEVYNSTKEKRERIGRLLLMHANQREDIETALAGDIVAGLGFKEVTTGD
;
A
#
# COMPACT_ATOMS: atom_id res chain seq x y z
N SER A 1 -25.21 5.97 -1.53
CA SER A 1 -24.96 7.42 -1.37
C SER A 1 -23.93 8.00 -2.36
N ASP A 2 -23.22 7.15 -3.12
CA ASP A 2 -22.08 7.61 -3.94
C ASP A 2 -22.43 7.97 -5.39
N VAL A 3 -23.56 7.51 -5.90
CA VAL A 3 -24.06 7.88 -7.24
C VAL A 3 -24.42 9.37 -7.28
N CYS A 4 -24.95 9.90 -6.19
CA CYS A 4 -25.45 11.29 -6.08
C CYS A 4 -24.38 12.38 -6.32
N SER A 5 -23.08 12.11 -6.05
CA SER A 5 -22.04 13.14 -6.20
C SER A 5 -21.58 13.35 -7.64
N SER A 6 -21.59 12.30 -8.50
CA SER A 6 -21.25 12.43 -9.92
C SER A 6 -22.40 13.06 -10.70
N ASP A 7 -23.64 12.73 -10.33
CA ASP A 7 -24.84 13.30 -10.96
C ASP A 7 -24.97 14.78 -10.62
N LEU A 8 -24.69 15.17 -9.37
CA LEU A 8 -24.69 16.58 -8.95
C LEU A 8 -23.65 17.43 -9.70
N LEU A 9 -22.43 16.88 -9.94
CA LEU A 9 -21.41 17.57 -10.72
C LEU A 9 -21.81 17.70 -12.19
N MET A 10 -22.45 16.67 -12.73
CA MET A 10 -22.98 16.70 -14.09
C MET A 10 -24.10 17.75 -14.23
N GLU A 11 -25.02 17.81 -13.27
CA GLU A 11 -26.08 18.81 -13.21
C GLU A 11 -25.51 20.24 -13.17
N LYS A 12 -24.53 20.51 -12.29
CA LYS A 12 -23.84 21.81 -12.24
C LYS A 12 -23.17 22.17 -13.55
N TYR A 13 -22.46 21.22 -14.16
CA TYR A 13 -21.80 21.44 -15.45
C TYR A 13 -22.81 21.78 -16.57
N LEU A 14 -23.92 21.02 -16.64
CA LEU A 14 -24.98 21.26 -17.61
C LEU A 14 -25.73 22.56 -17.37
N ALA A 15 -25.84 23.00 -16.11
CA ALA A 15 -26.40 24.30 -15.74
C ALA A 15 -25.47 25.49 -16.05
N GLY A 16 -24.22 25.24 -16.49
CA GLY A 16 -23.23 26.27 -16.77
C GLY A 16 -22.63 26.87 -15.49
N GLU A 17 -22.76 26.21 -14.35
CA GLU A 17 -22.15 26.62 -13.09
C GLU A 17 -20.65 26.30 -13.07
N SER A 18 -19.87 27.13 -12.37
CA SER A 18 -18.45 26.86 -12.17
C SER A 18 -18.24 25.75 -11.16
N LEU A 19 -17.39 24.77 -11.50
CA LEU A 19 -16.94 23.72 -10.59
C LEU A 19 -15.70 24.21 -9.83
N SER A 20 -15.64 23.95 -8.53
CA SER A 20 -14.45 24.21 -7.73
C SER A 20 -13.37 23.17 -7.99
N GLU A 21 -12.10 23.52 -7.73
CA GLU A 21 -10.97 22.60 -7.84
C GLU A 21 -11.16 21.34 -6.97
N ASP A 22 -11.68 21.50 -5.76
CA ASP A 22 -11.94 20.39 -4.82
C ASP A 22 -13.03 19.44 -5.33
N GLU A 23 -14.06 19.97 -6.00
CA GLU A 23 -15.10 19.15 -6.62
C GLU A 23 -14.53 18.32 -7.76
N ILE A 24 -13.70 18.94 -8.60
CA ILE A 24 -13.02 18.25 -9.71
C ILE A 24 -12.07 17.17 -9.17
N LYS A 25 -11.24 17.47 -8.18
CA LYS A 25 -10.32 16.50 -7.56
C LYS A 25 -11.06 15.32 -6.97
N ARG A 26 -12.16 15.54 -6.24
CA ARG A 26 -12.99 14.46 -5.71
C ARG A 26 -13.60 13.57 -6.80
N ALA A 27 -14.05 14.17 -7.91
CA ALA A 27 -14.58 13.40 -9.03
C ALA A 27 -13.49 12.54 -9.71
N ILE A 28 -12.30 13.13 -9.91
CA ILE A 28 -11.15 12.40 -10.47
C ILE A 28 -10.77 11.23 -9.56
N ARG A 29 -10.65 11.47 -8.25
CA ARG A 29 -10.36 10.38 -7.29
C ARG A 29 -11.41 9.27 -7.36
N LYS A 30 -12.69 9.62 -7.35
CA LYS A 30 -13.77 8.64 -7.40
C LYS A 30 -13.68 7.76 -8.64
N GLY A 31 -13.54 8.35 -9.83
CA GLY A 31 -13.42 7.59 -11.07
C GLY A 31 -12.12 6.77 -11.15
N THR A 32 -11.04 7.27 -10.56
CA THR A 32 -9.77 6.53 -10.48
C THR A 32 -9.91 5.29 -9.58
N LEU A 33 -10.54 5.43 -8.42
CA LEU A 33 -10.77 4.33 -7.47
C LEU A 33 -11.75 3.27 -8.02
N ALA A 34 -12.71 3.71 -8.85
CA ALA A 34 -13.66 2.82 -9.54
C ALA A 34 -13.07 2.16 -10.79
N PHE A 35 -11.84 2.53 -11.20
CA PHE A 35 -11.21 2.12 -12.47
C PHE A 35 -11.98 2.55 -13.73
N ASP A 36 -12.79 3.61 -13.64
CA ASP A 36 -13.51 4.16 -14.79
C ASP A 36 -12.55 4.84 -15.79
N PHE A 37 -11.47 5.43 -15.28
CA PHE A 37 -10.40 6.02 -16.06
C PHE A 37 -9.08 6.10 -15.28
N VAL A 38 -7.99 6.41 -15.99
CA VAL A 38 -6.64 6.59 -15.42
C VAL A 38 -6.20 8.02 -15.65
N PRO A 39 -5.88 8.79 -14.60
CA PRO A 39 -5.30 10.13 -14.73
C PRO A 39 -3.93 10.07 -15.42
N ILE A 40 -3.72 10.94 -16.42
CA ILE A 40 -2.45 11.05 -17.15
C ILE A 40 -1.86 12.43 -16.88
N LEU A 41 -0.61 12.45 -16.42
CA LEU A 41 0.12 13.68 -16.15
C LEU A 41 1.35 13.79 -17.07
N CYS A 42 1.68 15.01 -17.44
CA CYS A 42 2.86 15.30 -18.27
C CYS A 42 3.91 16.05 -17.46
N GLY A 43 5.17 15.69 -17.66
CA GLY A 43 6.29 16.33 -16.97
C GLY A 43 7.63 16.06 -17.65
N SER A 44 8.68 16.71 -17.14
CA SER A 44 10.06 16.47 -17.54
C SER A 44 10.94 16.37 -16.30
N ALA A 45 11.28 15.13 -15.91
CA ALA A 45 12.08 14.84 -14.72
C ALA A 45 13.48 15.51 -14.78
N PHE A 46 14.15 15.47 -15.92
CA PHE A 46 15.44 16.11 -16.11
C PHE A 46 15.42 17.63 -15.94
N LYS A 47 14.30 18.25 -16.24
CA LYS A 47 14.10 19.71 -16.07
C LYS A 47 13.42 20.07 -14.75
N ASN A 48 13.16 19.08 -13.90
CA ASN A 48 12.40 19.23 -12.66
C ASN A 48 11.06 19.96 -12.86
N LYS A 49 10.34 19.60 -13.94
CA LYS A 49 9.03 20.17 -14.28
C LYS A 49 7.94 19.12 -14.07
N GLY A 50 6.89 19.48 -13.34
CA GLY A 50 5.73 18.61 -13.10
C GLY A 50 5.96 17.48 -12.08
N VAL A 51 7.09 17.45 -11.36
CA VAL A 51 7.39 16.39 -10.39
C VAL A 51 6.51 16.53 -9.16
N GLN A 52 6.41 17.73 -8.57
CA GLN A 52 5.54 17.98 -7.43
C GLN A 52 4.06 17.72 -7.74
N PRO A 53 3.47 18.28 -8.82
CA PRO A 53 2.10 17.97 -9.20
C PRO A 53 1.83 16.48 -9.44
N MET A 54 2.83 15.71 -9.91
CA MET A 54 2.70 14.26 -10.03
C MET A 54 2.63 13.58 -8.66
N LEU A 55 3.46 14.01 -7.71
CA LEU A 55 3.43 13.48 -6.34
C LEU A 55 2.13 13.85 -5.63
N ASP A 56 1.65 15.09 -5.82
CA ASP A 56 0.35 15.53 -5.30
C ASP A 56 -0.78 14.66 -5.88
N ALA A 57 -0.75 14.37 -7.19
CA ALA A 57 -1.73 13.51 -7.84
C ALA A 57 -1.70 12.05 -7.33
N VAL A 58 -0.53 11.53 -6.94
CA VAL A 58 -0.43 10.22 -6.26
C VAL A 58 -1.20 10.24 -4.94
N VAL A 59 -1.02 11.30 -4.15
CA VAL A 59 -1.72 11.46 -2.85
C VAL A 59 -3.22 11.69 -3.07
N ASP A 60 -3.57 12.55 -4.03
CA ASP A 60 -4.96 12.95 -4.28
C ASP A 60 -5.79 11.83 -4.91
N TYR A 61 -5.23 10.98 -5.78
CA TYR A 61 -6.02 10.11 -6.64
C TYR A 61 -5.82 8.61 -6.41
N LEU A 62 -4.67 8.16 -5.89
CA LEU A 62 -4.45 6.73 -5.66
C LEU A 62 -5.09 6.25 -4.34
N PRO A 63 -5.52 4.97 -4.28
CA PRO A 63 -6.13 4.41 -3.08
C PRO A 63 -5.12 4.29 -1.94
N SER A 64 -5.56 4.66 -0.75
CA SER A 64 -4.88 4.29 0.49
C SER A 64 -5.27 2.87 0.91
N PRO A 65 -4.57 2.24 1.87
CA PRO A 65 -5.00 0.95 2.43
C PRO A 65 -6.42 0.94 3.03
N LEU A 66 -6.96 2.12 3.36
CA LEU A 66 -8.31 2.27 3.92
C LEU A 66 -9.40 2.41 2.84
N ASP A 67 -9.02 2.74 1.61
CA ASP A 67 -9.96 2.89 0.49
C ASP A 67 -10.28 1.54 -0.20
N ILE A 68 -9.51 0.49 0.11
CA ILE A 68 -9.65 -0.83 -0.49
C ILE A 68 -10.30 -1.81 0.48
N PRO A 69 -10.99 -2.87 -0.03
CA PRO A 69 -11.55 -3.90 0.83
C PRO A 69 -10.48 -4.58 1.71
N PRO A 70 -10.87 -5.13 2.88
CA PRO A 70 -9.97 -5.92 3.71
C PRO A 70 -9.29 -7.04 2.93
N ALA A 71 -8.04 -7.31 3.26
CA ALA A 71 -7.32 -8.42 2.67
C ALA A 71 -7.98 -9.76 3.05
N GLN A 72 -8.24 -10.61 2.07
CA GLN A 72 -8.78 -11.94 2.30
C GLN A 72 -7.68 -12.98 2.19
N GLY A 73 -7.75 -13.98 3.04
CA GLY A 73 -6.83 -15.10 3.06
C GLY A 73 -7.49 -16.35 3.61
N ILE A 74 -6.80 -17.48 3.49
CA ILE A 74 -7.25 -18.76 4.05
C ILE A 74 -6.46 -19.01 5.35
N LYS A 75 -7.17 -19.40 6.39
CA LYS A 75 -6.54 -19.76 7.66
C LYS A 75 -5.64 -20.99 7.46
N PRO A 76 -4.39 -21.00 7.95
CA PRO A 76 -3.52 -22.15 7.86
C PRO A 76 -4.20 -23.42 8.38
N ASN A 77 -4.07 -24.52 7.64
CA ASN A 77 -4.67 -25.84 7.95
C ASN A 77 -6.21 -25.85 8.03
N SER A 78 -6.89 -24.95 7.34
CA SER A 78 -8.35 -24.84 7.26
C SER A 78 -8.74 -24.36 5.87
N GLU A 79 -10.01 -24.54 5.51
CA GLU A 79 -10.63 -23.92 4.33
C GLU A 79 -11.35 -22.60 4.68
N ASP A 80 -11.28 -22.18 5.95
CA ASP A 80 -11.94 -20.98 6.42
C ASP A 80 -11.33 -19.72 5.80
N VAL A 81 -12.14 -18.93 5.11
CA VAL A 81 -11.75 -17.61 4.63
C VAL A 81 -11.77 -16.63 5.80
N ILE A 82 -10.67 -15.93 5.99
CA ILE A 82 -10.53 -14.90 7.01
C ILE A 82 -10.27 -13.55 6.34
N GLU A 83 -10.80 -12.49 6.93
CA GLU A 83 -10.53 -11.12 6.52
C GLU A 83 -9.56 -10.45 7.48
N ARG A 84 -8.74 -9.55 6.95
CA ARG A 84 -7.81 -8.70 7.70
C ARG A 84 -8.00 -7.25 7.29
N LYS A 85 -8.46 -6.43 8.24
CA LYS A 85 -8.59 -4.98 8.03
C LYS A 85 -7.23 -4.31 8.13
N ALA A 86 -7.06 -3.21 7.41
CA ALA A 86 -5.86 -2.38 7.51
C ALA A 86 -5.88 -1.58 8.83
N SER A 87 -5.58 -2.27 9.93
CA SER A 87 -5.56 -1.72 11.28
C SER A 87 -4.41 -2.34 12.07
N GLU A 88 -3.74 -1.55 12.89
CA GLU A 88 -2.65 -1.98 13.77
C GLU A 88 -3.11 -2.95 14.88
N ASN A 89 -4.40 -2.89 15.24
CA ASN A 89 -5.00 -3.73 16.29
C ASN A 89 -5.43 -5.12 15.79
N GLU A 90 -5.31 -5.39 14.50
CA GLU A 90 -5.59 -6.69 13.89
C GLU A 90 -4.39 -7.64 14.04
N PRO A 91 -4.59 -8.96 13.93
CA PRO A 91 -3.47 -9.88 13.81
C PRO A 91 -2.57 -9.56 12.63
N PHE A 92 -1.27 -9.68 12.81
CA PHE A 92 -0.29 -9.39 11.77
C PHE A 92 -0.50 -10.27 10.53
N ALA A 93 -0.52 -9.64 9.37
CA ALA A 93 -0.46 -10.28 8.06
C ALA A 93 0.33 -9.40 7.08
N ALA A 94 1.24 -10.01 6.34
CA ALA A 94 2.09 -9.34 5.37
C ALA A 94 2.35 -10.24 4.16
N LEU A 95 2.80 -9.64 3.07
CA LEU A 95 3.21 -10.35 1.86
C LEU A 95 4.64 -9.92 1.48
N ALA A 96 5.53 -10.89 1.39
CA ALA A 96 6.87 -10.69 0.85
C ALA A 96 6.80 -10.64 -0.69
N PHE A 97 6.95 -9.46 -1.27
CA PHE A 97 6.78 -9.27 -2.72
C PHE A 97 8.07 -9.13 -3.51
N LYS A 98 9.21 -8.91 -2.83
CA LYS A 98 10.51 -8.75 -3.48
C LYS A 98 11.65 -9.16 -2.56
N ILE A 99 12.61 -9.89 -3.10
CA ILE A 99 13.86 -10.23 -2.40
C ILE A 99 15.04 -9.75 -3.24
N VAL A 100 15.96 -9.05 -2.59
CA VAL A 100 17.19 -8.53 -3.21
C VAL A 100 18.38 -9.14 -2.49
N ALA A 101 19.34 -9.67 -3.25
CA ALA A 101 20.63 -10.05 -2.70
C ALA A 101 21.42 -8.77 -2.37
N ASP A 102 21.91 -8.69 -1.18
CA ASP A 102 22.63 -7.56 -0.64
C ASP A 102 23.97 -8.06 -0.07
N PRO A 103 25.05 -7.26 -0.09
CA PRO A 103 26.32 -7.64 0.52
C PRO A 103 26.23 -8.06 1.99
N PHE A 104 25.19 -7.62 2.69
CA PHE A 104 24.94 -7.94 4.11
C PHE A 104 23.87 -9.04 4.30
N GLY A 105 23.41 -9.68 3.23
CA GLY A 105 22.40 -10.74 3.29
C GLY A 105 21.23 -10.57 2.34
N LYS A 106 20.17 -11.32 2.56
CA LYS A 106 18.91 -11.19 1.80
C LYS A 106 18.08 -10.07 2.40
N LEU A 107 17.75 -9.07 1.60
CA LEU A 107 16.84 -8.00 1.94
C LEU A 107 15.44 -8.36 1.40
N THR A 108 14.52 -8.68 2.29
CA THR A 108 13.16 -9.07 1.95
C THR A 108 12.23 -7.88 2.09
N TYR A 109 11.66 -7.40 0.98
CA TYR A 109 10.64 -6.35 0.98
C TYR A 109 9.28 -6.97 1.18
N PHE A 110 8.53 -6.45 2.14
CA PHE A 110 7.18 -6.90 2.40
C PHE A 110 6.24 -5.73 2.70
N ARG A 111 4.97 -5.92 2.36
CA ARG A 111 3.89 -5.01 2.71
C ARG A 111 3.11 -5.57 3.88
N VAL A 112 2.90 -4.76 4.90
CA VAL A 112 2.03 -5.07 6.03
C VAL A 112 0.59 -4.77 5.64
N TYR A 113 -0.28 -5.76 5.64
CA TYR A 113 -1.70 -5.61 5.33
C TYR A 113 -2.55 -5.40 6.58
N SER A 114 -2.16 -5.97 7.70
CA SER A 114 -2.85 -5.83 8.99
C SER A 114 -1.89 -6.02 10.15
N GLY A 115 -2.28 -5.51 11.30
CA GLY A 115 -1.49 -5.60 12.52
C GLY A 115 -0.24 -4.74 12.50
N GLN A 116 0.68 -5.10 13.35
CA GLN A 116 1.99 -4.48 13.47
C GLN A 116 3.06 -5.56 13.70
N ILE A 117 4.30 -5.22 13.41
CA ILE A 117 5.45 -6.09 13.63
C ILE A 117 6.63 -5.29 14.18
N ASN A 118 7.31 -5.85 15.17
CA ASN A 118 8.49 -5.23 15.77
C ASN A 118 9.76 -5.97 15.34
N LYS A 119 10.83 -5.25 15.36
CA LYS A 119 12.17 -5.82 15.23
C LYS A 119 12.39 -6.92 16.28
N GLY A 120 12.84 -8.08 15.83
CA GLY A 120 13.07 -9.23 16.67
C GLY A 120 11.88 -10.17 16.83
N ASP A 121 10.71 -9.77 16.37
CA ASP A 121 9.51 -10.61 16.42
C ASP A 121 9.64 -11.88 15.55
N GLU A 122 8.88 -12.88 15.94
CA GLU A 122 8.72 -14.11 15.18
C GLU A 122 7.40 -14.11 14.42
N VAL A 123 7.45 -14.44 13.14
CA VAL A 123 6.30 -14.56 12.25
C VAL A 123 6.14 -15.98 11.75
N TYR A 124 4.92 -16.38 11.44
CA TYR A 124 4.62 -17.65 10.82
C TYR A 124 4.51 -17.50 9.30
N ASN A 125 5.41 -18.15 8.57
CA ASN A 125 5.31 -18.26 7.11
C ASN A 125 4.31 -19.37 6.78
N SER A 126 3.13 -19.01 6.34
CA SER A 126 2.04 -19.95 6.05
C SER A 126 2.30 -20.81 4.81
N THR A 127 3.08 -20.32 3.84
CA THR A 127 3.43 -21.08 2.63
C THR A 127 4.45 -22.19 2.92
N LYS A 128 5.42 -21.89 3.80
CA LYS A 128 6.49 -22.85 4.17
C LYS A 128 6.18 -23.63 5.43
N GLU A 129 5.10 -23.27 6.14
CA GLU A 129 4.71 -23.84 7.44
C GLU A 129 5.83 -23.76 8.50
N LYS A 130 6.56 -22.63 8.48
CA LYS A 130 7.73 -22.42 9.36
C LYS A 130 7.65 -21.08 10.06
N ARG A 131 8.29 -21.03 11.22
CA ARG A 131 8.50 -19.78 11.94
C ARG A 131 9.79 -19.11 11.49
N GLU A 132 9.70 -17.81 11.25
CA GLU A 132 10.80 -16.95 10.81
C GLU A 132 10.96 -15.80 11.78
N ARG A 133 12.19 -15.41 12.05
CA ARG A 133 12.49 -14.27 12.93
C ARG A 133 12.98 -13.09 12.11
N ILE A 134 12.40 -11.93 12.35
CA ILE A 134 12.84 -10.67 11.78
C ILE A 134 13.98 -10.12 12.63
N GLY A 135 15.20 -10.10 12.08
CA GLY A 135 16.36 -9.57 12.79
C GLY A 135 16.39 -8.04 12.83
N ARG A 136 16.15 -7.40 11.67
CA ARG A 136 16.10 -5.94 11.54
C ARG A 136 14.96 -5.55 10.62
N LEU A 137 14.34 -4.42 10.95
CA LEU A 137 13.37 -3.73 10.09
C LEU A 137 14.00 -2.46 9.53
N LEU A 138 13.80 -2.23 8.23
CA LEU A 138 14.39 -1.09 7.53
C LEU A 138 13.32 -0.35 6.73
N LEU A 139 13.29 0.96 6.87
CA LEU A 139 12.63 1.85 5.93
C LEU A 139 13.63 2.22 4.83
N MET A 140 13.22 2.05 3.58
CA MET A 140 14.11 2.24 2.44
C MET A 140 13.78 3.54 1.71
N HIS A 141 14.77 4.42 1.61
CA HIS A 141 14.71 5.66 0.84
C HIS A 141 15.76 5.59 -0.28
N ALA A 142 15.36 5.09 -1.44
CA ALA A 142 16.29 4.78 -2.54
C ALA A 142 17.44 3.86 -2.06
N ASN A 143 18.67 4.38 -1.97
CA ASN A 143 19.84 3.64 -1.48
C ASN A 143 20.10 3.83 0.03
N GLN A 144 19.34 4.69 0.70
CA GLN A 144 19.47 4.92 2.12
C GLN A 144 18.62 3.94 2.92
N ARG A 145 19.13 3.49 4.04
CA ARG A 145 18.49 2.55 4.95
C ARG A 145 18.35 3.20 6.31
N GLU A 146 17.15 3.19 6.80
CA GLU A 146 16.83 3.66 8.14
C GLU A 146 16.33 2.49 8.97
N ASP A 147 16.99 2.20 10.10
CA ASP A 147 16.50 1.19 11.02
C ASP A 147 15.25 1.70 11.73
N ILE A 148 14.21 0.89 11.71
CA ILE A 148 12.96 1.15 12.42
C ILE A 148 12.68 0.06 13.43
N GLU A 149 11.97 0.38 14.49
CA GLU A 149 11.63 -0.59 15.54
C GLU A 149 10.29 -1.29 15.25
N THR A 150 9.37 -0.61 14.58
CA THR A 150 8.01 -1.11 14.32
C THR A 150 7.57 -0.76 12.90
N ALA A 151 6.85 -1.69 12.25
CA ALA A 151 6.12 -1.45 11.01
C ALA A 151 4.63 -1.73 11.22
N LEU A 152 3.77 -0.88 10.67
CA LEU A 152 2.32 -0.87 10.87
C LEU A 152 1.58 -1.28 9.60
N ALA A 153 0.30 -1.62 9.74
CA ALA A 153 -0.61 -1.87 8.63
C ALA A 153 -0.58 -0.72 7.60
N GLY A 154 -0.28 -1.06 6.34
CA GLY A 154 -0.11 -0.11 5.24
C GLY A 154 1.35 0.15 4.85
N ASP A 155 2.30 -0.11 5.75
CA ASP A 155 3.72 0.12 5.49
C ASP A 155 4.30 -0.88 4.48
N ILE A 156 5.26 -0.39 3.71
CA ILE A 156 6.18 -1.20 2.91
C ILE A 156 7.56 -1.03 3.49
N VAL A 157 8.11 -2.13 3.98
CA VAL A 157 9.40 -2.15 4.68
C VAL A 157 10.28 -3.27 4.17
N ALA A 158 11.54 -3.25 4.56
CA ALA A 158 12.47 -4.34 4.28
C ALA A 158 12.91 -5.02 5.59
N GLY A 159 13.00 -6.34 5.57
CA GLY A 159 13.47 -7.14 6.69
C GLY A 159 14.76 -7.89 6.37
N LEU A 160 15.61 -7.97 7.36
CA LEU A 160 16.81 -8.82 7.40
C LEU A 160 16.62 -9.92 8.43
N GLY A 161 17.22 -11.09 8.18
CA GLY A 161 17.22 -12.22 9.11
C GLY A 161 16.31 -13.37 8.73
N PHE A 162 15.46 -13.20 7.75
CA PHE A 162 14.68 -14.31 7.18
C PHE A 162 15.60 -15.35 6.52
N LYS A 163 15.33 -16.64 6.77
CA LYS A 163 16.15 -17.75 6.27
C LYS A 163 15.58 -18.34 4.99
N GLU A 164 14.30 -18.62 4.98
CA GLU A 164 13.65 -19.41 3.92
C GLU A 164 12.56 -18.65 3.16
N VAL A 165 12.28 -17.38 3.51
CA VAL A 165 11.27 -16.57 2.84
C VAL A 165 11.60 -16.42 1.35
N THR A 166 10.56 -16.60 0.51
CA THR A 166 10.59 -16.39 -0.94
C THR A 166 9.53 -15.36 -1.36
N THR A 167 9.66 -14.84 -2.57
CA THR A 167 8.65 -13.92 -3.13
C THR A 167 7.31 -14.64 -3.22
N GLY A 168 6.27 -14.04 -2.66
CA GLY A 168 4.91 -14.60 -2.60
C GLY A 168 4.54 -15.24 -1.26
N ASP A 169 5.48 -15.32 -0.31
CA ASP A 169 5.22 -15.85 1.04
C ASP A 169 4.52 -14.79 1.90
#